data_bcfe0d2c5671dfa55ba122ed023718d4
#
_entry.id   bcfe0d2c5671dfa55ba122ed023718d4
#
_cell.length_a   1.000
_cell.length_b   1.000
_cell.length_c   1.000
_cell.angle_alpha   90.00
_cell.angle_beta   90.00
_cell.angle_gamma   90.00
#
_symmetry.space_group_name_H-M   'P 1'
#
loop_
_entity.id
_entity.type
_entity.pdbx_description
1 polymer ?
#
loop_
_entity_poly.entity_id
_entity_poly.type
_entity_poly.pdbx_seq_one_letter_code
_entity_poly.pdbx_strand_id
1 'polypeptide(L)'
;VLFRSHLPYRWRPMEFAVDSVMYLHERSIATQQTGYSFIAQSRNFLPDPAGGIFWFGVDDADGCVYAPMYCGIRAVPESYAVGNGSMIRWSETSAFWTFNLVTNWAYTRYSQIHPEIEQYQSQLEQKFIAESRDIDQLVSPLYPADPDKAQAMVTDFSVTTGNKLVADWKEIFQYLFMKYMDGNIKQTEGRKLLDNGNGREIPKKPSQPGYGSEWERKMIENTGDRYRVIE
;
A
#
# COMPACT_ATOMS: atom_id res chain seq x y z
N VAL A 1 -11.50 -14.72 -0.89
CA VAL A 1 -10.91 -16.01 -0.53
C VAL A 1 -9.71 -16.38 -1.41
N LEU A 2 -9.63 -15.85 -2.64
CA LEU A 2 -8.50 -16.08 -3.57
C LEU A 2 -7.24 -15.27 -3.24
N PHE A 3 -7.30 -14.39 -2.27
CA PHE A 3 -6.23 -13.42 -1.95
C PHE A 3 -5.21 -13.91 -0.93
N ARG A 4 -5.43 -15.05 -0.30
CA ARG A 4 -4.49 -15.66 0.65
C ARG A 4 -3.81 -16.86 -0.01
N SER A 5 -3.06 -16.59 -1.06
CA SER A 5 -2.16 -17.60 -1.62
C SER A 5 -1.07 -17.93 -0.59
N HIS A 6 -0.91 -19.20 -0.26
CA HIS A 6 0.23 -19.69 0.52
C HIS A 6 1.54 -19.72 -0.29
N LEU A 7 1.46 -19.34 -1.56
CA LEU A 7 2.65 -19.19 -2.42
C LEU A 7 3.40 -17.92 -2.03
N PRO A 8 4.72 -17.87 -2.23
CA PRO A 8 5.53 -16.71 -1.89
C PRO A 8 5.20 -15.47 -2.73
N TYR A 9 4.52 -15.63 -3.84
CA TYR A 9 4.06 -14.53 -4.71
C TYR A 9 2.58 -14.71 -5.06
N ARG A 10 1.92 -13.60 -5.37
CA ARG A 10 0.52 -13.59 -5.80
C ARG A 10 0.41 -14.00 -7.26
N TRP A 11 -0.49 -14.93 -7.58
CA TRP A 11 -0.74 -15.36 -8.95
C TRP A 11 -1.30 -14.25 -9.81
N ARG A 12 -0.81 -14.18 -11.03
CA ARG A 12 -1.39 -13.35 -12.08
C ARG A 12 -2.28 -14.23 -12.94
N PRO A 13 -3.47 -13.74 -13.36
CA PRO A 13 -4.25 -14.41 -14.36
C PRO A 13 -3.44 -14.54 -15.66
N MET A 14 -3.35 -15.73 -16.16
CA MET A 14 -2.66 -16.03 -17.41
C MET A 14 -3.45 -17.08 -18.17
N GLU A 15 -3.42 -17.00 -19.49
CA GLU A 15 -3.82 -18.10 -20.34
C GLU A 15 -2.70 -19.14 -20.36
N PHE A 16 -3.05 -20.39 -20.23
CA PHE A 16 -2.09 -21.50 -20.27
C PHE A 16 -2.73 -22.73 -20.90
N ALA A 17 -1.91 -23.61 -21.47
CA ALA A 17 -2.38 -24.85 -22.07
C ALA A 17 -1.89 -26.05 -21.28
N VAL A 18 -2.77 -27.02 -21.08
CA VAL A 18 -2.46 -28.36 -20.56
C VAL A 18 -3.07 -29.38 -21.50
N ASP A 19 -2.28 -30.32 -22.01
CA ASP A 19 -2.72 -31.35 -22.96
C ASP A 19 -3.48 -30.80 -24.17
N SER A 20 -2.98 -29.69 -24.74
CA SER A 20 -3.59 -28.96 -25.87
C SER A 20 -4.94 -28.29 -25.57
N VAL A 21 -5.38 -28.26 -24.31
CA VAL A 21 -6.58 -27.53 -23.89
C VAL A 21 -6.16 -26.21 -23.27
N MET A 22 -6.79 -25.13 -23.74
CA MET A 22 -6.55 -23.78 -23.21
C MET A 22 -7.37 -23.54 -21.94
N TYR A 23 -6.73 -22.95 -20.94
CA TYR A 23 -7.32 -22.56 -19.67
C TYR A 23 -7.07 -21.08 -19.43
N LEU A 24 -8.01 -20.44 -18.75
CA LEU A 24 -7.89 -19.04 -18.30
C LEU A 24 -8.02 -18.99 -16.78
N HIS A 25 -7.09 -18.30 -16.14
CA HIS A 25 -7.17 -18.04 -14.71
C HIS A 25 -8.07 -16.82 -14.45
N GLU A 26 -8.93 -16.88 -13.44
CA GLU A 26 -9.76 -15.75 -13.04
C GLU A 26 -8.92 -14.57 -12.50
N ARG A 27 -9.36 -13.36 -12.82
CA ARG A 27 -8.78 -12.13 -12.26
C ARG A 27 -9.39 -11.81 -10.90
N SER A 28 -8.55 -11.44 -9.94
CA SER A 28 -9.00 -10.76 -8.74
C SER A 28 -9.39 -9.31 -9.05
N ILE A 29 -10.25 -8.70 -8.22
CA ILE A 29 -10.66 -7.30 -8.35
C ILE A 29 -9.44 -6.38 -8.21
N ALA A 30 -8.58 -6.65 -7.22
CA ALA A 30 -7.34 -5.93 -7.00
C ALA A 30 -6.15 -6.74 -7.52
N THR A 31 -5.28 -6.13 -8.30
CA THR A 31 -4.06 -6.73 -8.87
C THR A 31 -2.94 -5.71 -8.95
N GLN A 32 -1.69 -6.20 -9.10
CA GLN A 32 -0.52 -5.33 -9.35
C GLN A 32 -0.65 -4.46 -10.61
N GLN A 33 -1.57 -4.77 -11.52
CA GLN A 33 -1.81 -3.99 -12.74
C GLN A 33 -2.92 -2.96 -12.56
N THR A 34 -3.57 -2.89 -11.41
CA THR A 34 -4.54 -1.85 -11.13
C THR A 34 -3.83 -0.50 -11.14
N GLY A 35 -4.27 0.44 -11.96
CA GLY A 35 -3.64 1.75 -12.03
C GLY A 35 -4.15 2.69 -10.95
N TYR A 36 -5.44 2.61 -10.66
CA TYR A 36 -6.12 3.41 -9.64
C TYR A 36 -7.47 2.81 -9.29
N SER A 37 -7.99 3.23 -8.14
CA SER A 37 -9.35 2.99 -7.71
C SER A 37 -9.87 4.22 -6.94
N PHE A 38 -11.18 4.36 -6.82
CA PHE A 38 -11.74 5.50 -6.10
C PHE A 38 -13.09 5.18 -5.47
N ILE A 39 -13.44 5.99 -4.46
CA ILE A 39 -14.77 6.03 -3.86
C ILE A 39 -15.28 7.47 -3.97
N ALA A 40 -16.39 7.67 -4.66
CA ALA A 40 -17.05 8.96 -4.73
C ALA A 40 -18.07 9.08 -3.59
N GLN A 41 -17.87 10.06 -2.72
CA GLN A 41 -18.78 10.36 -1.61
C GLN A 41 -19.49 11.68 -1.86
N SER A 42 -20.81 11.65 -2.05
CA SER A 42 -21.67 12.84 -2.20
C SER A 42 -22.38 13.14 -0.89
N ARG A 43 -22.41 14.42 -0.48
CA ARG A 43 -22.92 14.91 0.80
C ARG A 43 -23.69 16.21 0.58
N ASN A 44 -24.90 16.09 0.07
CA ASN A 44 -25.77 17.22 -0.31
C ASN A 44 -26.21 18.12 0.85
N PHE A 45 -25.93 17.71 2.08
CA PHE A 45 -26.22 18.48 3.31
C PHE A 45 -25.05 19.41 3.71
N LEU A 46 -23.95 19.39 2.98
CA LEU A 46 -22.80 20.28 3.17
C LEU A 46 -22.71 21.31 2.03
N PRO A 47 -22.07 22.46 2.26
CA PRO A 47 -21.85 23.46 1.21
C PRO A 47 -20.94 22.91 0.09
N ASP A 48 -21.02 23.52 -1.10
CA ASP A 48 -20.38 23.06 -2.32
C ASP A 48 -18.90 22.66 -2.17
N PRO A 49 -18.02 23.45 -1.52
CA PRO A 49 -16.61 23.03 -1.38
C PRO A 49 -16.43 21.74 -0.60
N ALA A 50 -17.32 21.47 0.37
CA ALA A 50 -17.29 20.28 1.21
C ALA A 50 -18.30 19.20 0.77
N GLY A 51 -19.15 19.47 -0.23
CA GLY A 51 -20.27 18.62 -0.66
C GLY A 51 -19.86 17.28 -1.27
N GLY A 52 -18.61 17.12 -1.68
CA GLY A 52 -18.10 15.88 -2.23
C GLY A 52 -16.66 15.59 -1.85
N ILE A 53 -16.35 14.33 -1.59
CA ILE A 53 -14.97 13.83 -1.49
C ILE A 53 -14.78 12.73 -2.51
N PHE A 54 -13.71 12.84 -3.26
CA PHE A 54 -13.18 11.82 -4.13
C PHE A 54 -12.02 11.13 -3.39
N TRP A 55 -12.31 10.00 -2.77
CA TRP A 55 -11.31 9.16 -2.12
C TRP A 55 -10.51 8.44 -3.19
N PHE A 56 -9.29 8.85 -3.40
CA PHE A 56 -8.49 8.43 -4.55
C PHE A 56 -7.31 7.57 -4.12
N GLY A 57 -7.31 6.31 -4.58
CA GLY A 57 -6.22 5.36 -4.42
C GLY A 57 -5.50 5.13 -5.75
N VAL A 58 -4.20 5.08 -5.73
CA VAL A 58 -3.36 4.73 -6.89
C VAL A 58 -2.70 3.39 -6.67
N ASP A 59 -2.41 2.68 -7.75
CA ASP A 59 -1.85 1.34 -7.75
C ASP A 59 -2.86 0.26 -7.30
N ASP A 60 -2.41 -0.87 -6.80
CA ASP A 60 -3.23 -2.00 -6.36
C ASP A 60 -4.21 -1.58 -5.25
N ALA A 61 -5.50 -1.76 -5.50
CA ALA A 61 -6.56 -1.38 -4.55
C ALA A 61 -6.48 -2.14 -3.21
N ASP A 62 -5.79 -3.28 -3.17
CA ASP A 62 -5.54 -4.08 -1.97
C ASP A 62 -4.35 -3.53 -1.15
N GLY A 63 -3.47 -2.75 -1.78
CA GLY A 63 -2.26 -2.21 -1.19
C GLY A 63 -2.18 -0.68 -1.13
N CYS A 64 -3.18 0.05 -1.65
CA CYS A 64 -3.19 1.52 -1.63
C CYS A 64 -3.91 2.09 -0.40
N VAL A 65 -3.78 3.39 -0.20
CA VAL A 65 -4.54 4.19 0.78
C VAL A 65 -5.34 5.24 0.01
N TYR A 66 -6.61 5.39 0.36
CA TYR A 66 -7.47 6.36 -0.28
C TYR A 66 -7.26 7.77 0.29
N ALA A 67 -6.60 8.63 -0.50
CA ALA A 67 -6.40 10.02 -0.15
C ALA A 67 -7.70 10.83 -0.31
N PRO A 68 -8.08 11.67 0.66
CA PRO A 68 -9.28 12.49 0.59
C PRO A 68 -9.06 13.73 -0.30
N MET A 69 -9.63 13.70 -1.51
CA MET A 69 -9.63 14.83 -2.44
C MET A 69 -11.02 15.47 -2.44
N TYR A 70 -11.19 16.64 -1.86
CA TYR A 70 -12.44 17.35 -1.95
C TYR A 70 -12.74 17.74 -3.40
N CYS A 71 -14.00 17.61 -3.83
CA CYS A 71 -14.38 17.95 -5.21
C CYS A 71 -14.27 19.44 -5.52
N GLY A 72 -14.27 20.29 -4.48
CA GLY A 72 -14.12 21.75 -4.59
C GLY A 72 -12.68 22.27 -4.62
N ILE A 73 -11.64 21.43 -4.70
CA ILE A 73 -10.26 21.87 -4.69
C ILE A 73 -9.86 22.63 -5.97
N ARG A 74 -8.96 23.61 -5.81
CA ARG A 74 -8.39 24.41 -6.91
C ARG A 74 -7.00 23.90 -7.36
N ALA A 75 -6.41 23.00 -6.61
CA ALA A 75 -5.12 22.37 -6.91
C ALA A 75 -5.13 20.92 -6.47
N VAL A 76 -4.37 20.07 -7.16
CA VAL A 76 -4.14 18.68 -6.77
C VAL A 76 -2.78 18.54 -6.08
N PRO A 77 -2.59 17.54 -5.21
CA PRO A 77 -1.26 17.28 -4.66
C PRO A 77 -0.26 17.00 -5.78
N GLU A 78 0.95 17.55 -5.68
CA GLU A 78 1.99 17.37 -6.70
C GLU A 78 2.31 15.89 -6.93
N SER A 79 2.26 15.09 -5.88
CA SER A 79 2.49 13.65 -5.95
C SER A 79 1.47 12.89 -6.82
N TYR A 80 0.27 13.43 -7.00
CA TYR A 80 -0.80 12.88 -7.84
C TYR A 80 -0.96 13.63 -9.18
N ALA A 81 -0.16 14.65 -9.43
CA ALA A 81 -0.29 15.49 -10.62
C ALA A 81 0.09 14.74 -11.89
N VAL A 82 -0.65 15.01 -12.96
CA VAL A 82 -0.31 14.53 -14.30
C VAL A 82 1.08 15.03 -14.70
N GLY A 83 1.90 14.14 -15.21
CA GLY A 83 3.29 14.45 -15.62
C GLY A 83 4.33 14.18 -14.53
N ASN A 84 3.94 13.89 -13.29
CA ASN A 84 4.85 13.44 -12.24
C ASN A 84 5.13 11.94 -12.36
N GLY A 85 6.04 11.56 -13.25
CA GLY A 85 6.33 10.18 -13.61
C GLY A 85 5.41 9.63 -14.70
N SER A 86 5.69 8.42 -15.15
CA SER A 86 4.87 7.64 -16.09
C SER A 86 5.27 6.17 -16.02
N MET A 87 4.58 5.29 -16.72
CA MET A 87 4.92 3.85 -16.78
C MET A 87 6.35 3.57 -17.25
N ILE A 88 6.99 4.52 -17.94
CA ILE A 88 8.35 4.40 -18.48
C ILE A 88 9.28 5.50 -17.98
N ARG A 89 8.83 6.33 -17.04
CA ARG A 89 9.63 7.39 -16.44
C ARG A 89 9.44 7.40 -14.94
N TRP A 90 10.48 7.01 -14.24
CA TRP A 90 10.53 7.03 -12.78
C TRP A 90 10.39 8.44 -12.20
N SER A 91 9.68 8.56 -11.09
CA SER A 91 9.69 9.74 -10.24
C SER A 91 9.59 9.33 -8.76
N GLU A 92 10.50 9.85 -7.96
CA GLU A 92 10.54 9.57 -6.52
C GLU A 92 9.45 10.27 -5.72
N THR A 93 8.78 11.26 -6.31
CA THR A 93 7.70 12.03 -5.68
C THR A 93 6.32 11.60 -6.17
N SER A 94 6.26 10.68 -7.15
CA SER A 94 5.00 10.18 -7.68
C SER A 94 4.31 9.23 -6.70
N ALA A 95 3.04 9.48 -6.42
CA ALA A 95 2.19 8.58 -5.66
C ALA A 95 2.18 7.18 -6.27
N PHE A 96 1.96 7.08 -7.59
CA PHE A 96 1.95 5.80 -8.31
C PHE A 96 3.20 4.96 -8.03
N TRP A 97 4.39 5.56 -8.21
CA TRP A 97 5.63 4.80 -8.01
C TRP A 97 5.87 4.42 -6.55
N THR A 98 5.49 5.30 -5.62
CA THR A 98 5.65 5.03 -4.17
C THR A 98 4.74 3.88 -3.73
N PHE A 99 3.47 3.87 -4.14
CA PHE A 99 2.56 2.76 -3.83
C PHE A 99 2.95 1.48 -4.54
N ASN A 100 3.35 1.57 -5.81
CA ASN A 100 3.79 0.42 -6.61
C ASN A 100 5.03 -0.28 -6.01
N LEU A 101 5.98 0.46 -5.43
CA LEU A 101 7.12 -0.13 -4.70
C LEU A 101 6.66 -1.00 -3.52
N VAL A 102 5.75 -0.48 -2.69
CA VAL A 102 5.25 -1.21 -1.51
C VAL A 102 4.51 -2.47 -1.94
N THR A 103 3.62 -2.35 -2.91
CA THR A 103 2.80 -3.46 -3.38
C THR A 103 3.65 -4.54 -4.04
N ASN A 104 4.56 -4.16 -4.94
CA ASN A 104 5.44 -5.14 -5.58
C ASN A 104 6.39 -5.81 -4.57
N TRP A 105 6.83 -5.10 -3.55
CA TRP A 105 7.60 -5.71 -2.47
C TRP A 105 6.75 -6.72 -1.68
N ALA A 106 5.50 -6.37 -1.38
CA ALA A 106 4.57 -7.27 -0.70
C ALA A 106 4.34 -8.57 -1.48
N TYR A 107 4.25 -8.50 -2.80
CA TYR A 107 4.06 -9.68 -3.65
C TYR A 107 5.20 -10.70 -3.57
N THR A 108 6.38 -10.32 -3.15
CA THR A 108 7.49 -11.25 -2.93
C THR A 108 7.24 -12.17 -1.74
N ARG A 109 6.48 -11.71 -0.74
CA ARG A 109 6.18 -12.43 0.52
C ARG A 109 4.82 -12.00 1.08
N TYR A 110 3.80 -12.10 0.26
CA TYR A 110 2.49 -11.51 0.47
C TYR A 110 1.87 -11.83 1.85
N SER A 111 1.85 -13.10 2.24
CA SER A 111 1.27 -13.52 3.52
C SER A 111 1.97 -12.96 4.77
N GLN A 112 3.18 -12.44 4.62
CA GLN A 112 3.97 -11.88 5.73
C GLN A 112 3.96 -10.36 5.73
N ILE A 113 4.00 -9.73 4.55
CA ILE A 113 4.12 -8.27 4.42
C ILE A 113 2.75 -7.59 4.36
N HIS A 114 1.79 -8.17 3.62
CA HIS A 114 0.49 -7.54 3.41
C HIS A 114 -0.30 -7.25 4.71
N PRO A 115 -0.30 -8.11 5.75
CA PRO A 115 -0.97 -7.79 7.01
C PRO A 115 -0.48 -6.50 7.69
N GLU A 116 0.81 -6.14 7.52
CA GLU A 116 1.32 -4.86 8.02
C GLU A 116 0.82 -3.69 7.15
N ILE A 117 0.75 -3.89 5.84
CA ILE A 117 0.16 -2.89 4.93
C ILE A 117 -1.29 -2.61 5.30
N GLU A 118 -2.12 -3.63 5.51
CA GLU A 118 -3.51 -3.50 5.96
C GLU A 118 -3.63 -2.70 7.27
N GLN A 119 -2.70 -2.91 8.19
CA GLN A 119 -2.68 -2.15 9.44
C GLN A 119 -2.41 -0.66 9.20
N TYR A 120 -1.44 -0.31 8.35
CA TYR A 120 -1.14 1.09 8.01
C TYR A 120 -2.27 1.74 7.22
N GLN A 121 -2.86 1.02 6.26
CA GLN A 121 -4.03 1.47 5.52
C GLN A 121 -5.17 1.85 6.48
N SER A 122 -5.56 0.92 7.35
CA SER A 122 -6.65 1.13 8.30
C SER A 122 -6.40 2.34 9.21
N GLN A 123 -5.18 2.50 9.71
CA GLN A 123 -4.83 3.63 10.57
C GLN A 123 -4.91 4.98 9.83
N LEU A 124 -4.37 5.04 8.61
CA LEU A 124 -4.36 6.27 7.81
C LEU A 124 -5.76 6.64 7.33
N GLU A 125 -6.55 5.69 6.86
CA GLU A 125 -7.90 5.94 6.37
C GLU A 125 -8.85 6.36 7.49
N GLN A 126 -8.77 5.73 8.67
CA GLN A 126 -9.52 6.17 9.86
C GLN A 126 -9.13 7.59 10.26
N LYS A 127 -7.84 7.92 10.23
CA LYS A 127 -7.37 9.29 10.48
C LYS A 127 -7.94 10.27 9.47
N PHE A 128 -7.86 9.96 8.17
CA PHE A 128 -8.39 10.85 7.12
C PHE A 128 -9.90 11.05 7.20
N ILE A 129 -10.65 10.01 7.57
CA ILE A 129 -12.09 10.13 7.82
C ILE A 129 -12.36 11.09 8.98
N ALA A 130 -11.60 11.02 10.07
CA ALA A 130 -11.75 11.93 11.21
C ALA A 130 -11.38 13.37 10.82
N GLU A 131 -10.20 13.57 10.22
CA GLU A 131 -9.74 14.88 9.78
C GLU A 131 -10.66 15.54 8.74
N SER A 132 -11.25 14.75 7.83
CA SER A 132 -12.24 15.28 6.89
C SER A 132 -13.49 15.80 7.59
N ARG A 133 -13.95 15.15 8.67
CA ARG A 133 -15.07 15.65 9.48
C ARG A 133 -14.72 16.96 10.19
N ASP A 134 -13.50 17.09 10.67
CA ASP A 134 -13.04 18.33 11.31
C ASP A 134 -13.00 19.48 10.30
N ILE A 135 -12.49 19.23 9.08
CA ILE A 135 -12.54 20.22 7.98
C ILE A 135 -13.98 20.60 7.62
N ASP A 136 -14.87 19.63 7.51
CA ASP A 136 -16.30 19.89 7.24
C ASP A 136 -16.92 20.82 8.28
N GLN A 137 -16.62 20.63 9.57
CA GLN A 137 -17.10 21.47 10.66
C GLN A 137 -16.56 22.90 10.61
N LEU A 138 -15.35 23.09 10.12
CA LEU A 138 -14.74 24.41 9.98
C LEU A 138 -15.24 25.14 8.73
N VAL A 139 -15.38 24.43 7.62
CA VAL A 139 -15.75 25.00 6.31
C VAL A 139 -17.24 25.34 6.22
N SER A 140 -18.11 24.51 6.81
CA SER A 140 -19.55 24.70 6.67
C SER A 140 -20.05 26.04 7.21
N PRO A 141 -19.70 26.50 8.41
CA PRO A 141 -20.13 27.84 8.89
C PRO A 141 -19.37 29.00 8.21
N LEU A 142 -18.18 28.75 7.67
CA LEU A 142 -17.36 29.74 7.00
C LEU A 142 -17.88 30.07 5.60
N TYR A 143 -18.37 29.10 4.86
CA TYR A 143 -18.71 29.22 3.44
C TYR A 143 -19.68 30.34 3.12
N PRO A 144 -20.76 30.58 3.86
CA PRO A 144 -21.68 31.67 3.57
C PRO A 144 -21.09 33.08 3.71
N ALA A 145 -20.04 33.22 4.55
CA ALA A 145 -19.38 34.50 4.82
C ALA A 145 -18.15 34.71 3.93
N ASP A 146 -17.39 33.65 3.65
CA ASP A 146 -16.15 33.69 2.89
C ASP A 146 -15.97 32.40 2.08
N PRO A 147 -16.63 32.30 0.90
CA PRO A 147 -16.54 31.11 0.04
C PRO A 147 -15.12 30.81 -0.45
N ASP A 148 -14.34 31.82 -0.73
CA ASP A 148 -12.97 31.68 -1.22
C ASP A 148 -12.04 31.07 -0.15
N LYS A 149 -12.17 31.53 1.08
CA LYS A 149 -11.43 30.98 2.21
C LYS A 149 -11.86 29.54 2.51
N ALA A 150 -13.15 29.24 2.48
CA ALA A 150 -13.66 27.90 2.63
C ALA A 150 -13.07 26.93 1.58
N GLN A 151 -13.06 27.35 0.33
CA GLN A 151 -12.47 26.57 -0.76
C GLN A 151 -10.94 26.43 -0.65
N ALA A 152 -10.26 27.50 -0.17
CA ALA A 152 -8.82 27.42 0.09
C ALA A 152 -8.50 26.37 1.18
N MET A 153 -9.33 26.27 2.24
CA MET A 153 -9.13 25.31 3.32
C MET A 153 -9.26 23.86 2.84
N VAL A 154 -10.29 23.51 2.07
CA VAL A 154 -10.43 22.16 1.52
C VAL A 154 -9.33 21.83 0.52
N THR A 155 -8.83 22.84 -0.21
CA THR A 155 -7.71 22.70 -1.14
C THR A 155 -6.43 22.39 -0.37
N ASP A 156 -6.10 23.20 0.63
CA ASP A 156 -4.90 23.02 1.45
C ASP A 156 -4.90 21.66 2.17
N PHE A 157 -6.03 21.28 2.75
CA PHE A 157 -6.19 19.97 3.37
C PHE A 157 -5.92 18.83 2.38
N SER A 158 -6.57 18.83 1.21
CA SER A 158 -6.40 17.76 0.22
C SER A 158 -4.98 17.68 -0.31
N VAL A 159 -4.36 18.85 -0.61
CA VAL A 159 -2.99 18.93 -1.12
C VAL A 159 -1.98 18.48 -0.07
N THR A 160 -2.09 19.00 1.14
CA THR A 160 -1.17 18.67 2.23
C THR A 160 -1.29 17.18 2.61
N THR A 161 -2.51 16.68 2.77
CA THR A 161 -2.77 15.28 3.13
C THR A 161 -2.25 14.33 2.06
N GLY A 162 -2.53 14.61 0.78
CA GLY A 162 -2.06 13.76 -0.33
C GLY A 162 -0.54 13.71 -0.43
N ASN A 163 0.14 14.85 -0.37
CA ASN A 163 1.61 14.88 -0.42
C ASN A 163 2.24 14.22 0.82
N LYS A 164 1.67 14.47 2.01
CA LYS A 164 2.15 13.82 3.24
C LYS A 164 1.96 12.31 3.21
N LEU A 165 0.82 11.82 2.71
CA LEU A 165 0.56 10.40 2.56
C LEU A 165 1.67 9.72 1.74
N VAL A 166 2.06 10.31 0.63
CA VAL A 166 3.12 9.74 -0.24
C VAL A 166 4.48 9.74 0.48
N ALA A 167 4.79 10.78 1.23
CA ALA A 167 6.02 10.82 2.02
C ALA A 167 6.02 9.74 3.12
N ASP A 168 4.92 9.62 3.87
CA ASP A 168 4.77 8.60 4.93
C ASP A 168 4.82 7.17 4.34
N TRP A 169 4.23 6.96 3.14
CA TRP A 169 4.23 5.67 2.46
C TRP A 169 5.61 5.26 1.94
N LYS A 170 6.43 6.23 1.54
CA LYS A 170 7.84 6.01 1.21
C LYS A 170 8.64 5.51 2.42
N GLU A 171 8.39 6.06 3.60
CA GLU A 171 9.00 5.57 4.85
C GLU A 171 8.54 4.16 5.20
N ILE A 172 7.26 3.84 4.96
CA ILE A 172 6.73 2.48 5.14
C ILE A 172 7.42 1.50 4.20
N PHE A 173 7.64 1.88 2.94
CA PHE A 173 8.43 1.05 2.01
C PHE A 173 9.82 0.75 2.56
N GLN A 174 10.55 1.77 3.00
CA GLN A 174 11.90 1.61 3.54
C GLN A 174 11.91 0.67 4.76
N TYR A 175 10.95 0.85 5.66
CA TYR A 175 10.80 -0.01 6.83
C TYR A 175 10.50 -1.47 6.43
N LEU A 176 9.52 -1.71 5.57
CA LEU A 176 9.15 -3.05 5.13
C LEU A 176 10.28 -3.71 4.34
N PHE A 177 10.99 -2.94 3.51
CA PHE A 177 12.15 -3.44 2.77
C PHE A 177 13.24 -3.92 3.73
N MET A 178 13.65 -3.08 4.68
CA MET A 178 14.68 -3.44 5.68
C MET A 178 14.25 -4.62 6.55
N LYS A 179 12.97 -4.67 6.96
CA LYS A 179 12.48 -5.75 7.82
C LYS A 179 12.50 -7.12 7.16
N TYR A 180 12.16 -7.18 5.87
CA TYR A 180 11.90 -8.42 5.15
C TYR A 180 12.95 -8.78 4.09
N MET A 181 14.01 -7.99 3.94
CA MET A 181 15.06 -8.28 2.97
C MET A 181 15.81 -9.59 3.28
N ASP A 182 16.41 -10.20 2.26
CA ASP A 182 17.29 -11.37 2.35
C ASP A 182 16.64 -12.62 2.97
N GLY A 183 15.34 -12.79 2.79
CA GLY A 183 14.61 -13.95 3.31
C GLY A 183 14.43 -13.96 4.83
N ASN A 184 14.88 -12.92 5.53
CA ASN A 184 14.74 -12.77 6.97
C ASN A 184 13.47 -12.01 7.37
N ILE A 185 13.07 -12.15 8.63
CA ILE A 185 12.14 -11.23 9.31
C ILE A 185 12.87 -10.67 10.53
N LYS A 186 13.24 -9.39 10.46
CA LYS A 186 13.92 -8.72 11.56
C LYS A 186 12.93 -8.39 12.69
N GLN A 187 13.41 -8.46 13.94
CA GLN A 187 12.62 -8.09 15.11
C GLN A 187 12.46 -6.58 15.17
N THR A 188 11.26 -6.13 15.58
CA THR A 188 10.91 -4.72 15.65
C THR A 188 10.18 -4.37 16.97
N GLU A 189 10.29 -3.12 17.36
CA GLU A 189 9.43 -2.48 18.35
C GLU A 189 8.77 -1.28 17.65
N GLY A 190 7.47 -1.39 17.37
CA GLY A 190 6.83 -0.51 16.40
C GLY A 190 7.55 -0.60 15.04
N ARG A 191 7.95 0.54 14.46
CA ARG A 191 8.74 0.61 13.22
C ARG A 191 10.27 0.63 13.43
N LYS A 192 10.74 0.55 14.66
CA LYS A 192 12.17 0.51 14.96
C LYS A 192 12.68 -0.92 14.88
N LEU A 193 13.67 -1.16 14.01
CA LEU A 193 14.40 -2.43 13.95
C LEU A 193 15.28 -2.58 15.19
N LEU A 194 15.27 -3.77 15.80
CA LEU A 194 16.07 -4.04 16.99
C LEU A 194 17.45 -4.54 16.59
N ASP A 195 18.48 -3.97 17.21
CA ASP A 195 19.85 -4.43 17.09
C ASP A 195 20.22 -5.44 18.21
N ASN A 196 21.34 -6.11 18.07
CA ASN A 196 21.83 -7.11 19.01
C ASN A 196 22.61 -6.52 20.20
N GLY A 197 22.71 -5.20 20.31
CA GLY A 197 23.37 -4.50 21.42
C GLY A 197 24.89 -4.40 21.33
N ASN A 198 25.52 -4.83 20.22
CA ASN A 198 26.99 -4.79 20.09
C ASN A 198 27.54 -3.44 19.55
N GLY A 199 26.68 -2.43 19.32
CA GLY A 199 27.05 -1.11 18.83
C GLY A 199 27.43 -1.04 17.33
N ARG A 200 27.12 -2.08 16.55
CA ARG A 200 27.40 -2.16 15.11
C ARG A 200 26.16 -2.19 14.23
N GLU A 201 24.99 -1.89 14.79
CA GLU A 201 23.69 -1.90 14.10
C GLU A 201 23.37 -3.24 13.41
N ILE A 202 23.83 -4.36 13.99
CA ILE A 202 23.52 -5.70 13.51
C ILE A 202 22.15 -6.10 14.05
N PRO A 203 21.22 -6.59 13.21
CA PRO A 203 19.90 -6.98 13.66
C PRO A 203 19.94 -8.01 14.78
N LYS A 204 19.07 -7.83 15.78
CA LYS A 204 18.80 -8.84 16.79
C LYS A 204 18.26 -10.08 16.09
N LYS A 205 18.81 -11.25 16.42
CA LYS A 205 18.57 -12.56 15.78
C LYS A 205 17.26 -12.60 14.98
N PRO A 206 17.30 -12.44 13.64
CA PRO A 206 16.11 -12.46 12.80
C PRO A 206 15.55 -13.89 12.71
N SER A 207 14.25 -14.02 12.43
CA SER A 207 13.68 -15.30 12.05
C SER A 207 13.90 -15.55 10.55
N GLN A 208 13.97 -16.83 10.19
CA GLN A 208 14.08 -17.28 8.80
C GLN A 208 12.94 -18.26 8.53
N PRO A 209 11.75 -17.78 8.19
CA PRO A 209 10.64 -18.66 7.88
C PRO A 209 10.96 -19.45 6.60
N GLY A 210 10.82 -20.76 6.66
CA GLY A 210 10.93 -21.64 5.51
C GLY A 210 9.67 -21.65 4.66
N TYR A 211 9.63 -22.54 3.69
CA TYR A 211 8.48 -22.77 2.81
C TYR A 211 7.39 -23.67 3.42
N GLY A 212 7.62 -24.20 4.62
CA GLY A 212 6.73 -25.11 5.32
C GLY A 212 7.02 -26.58 5.03
N SER A 213 6.47 -27.42 5.91
CA SER A 213 6.81 -28.85 5.97
C SER A 213 6.43 -29.66 4.72
N GLU A 214 5.43 -29.23 3.97
CA GLU A 214 5.05 -29.91 2.72
C GLU A 214 6.14 -29.73 1.66
N TRP A 215 6.67 -28.52 1.50
CA TRP A 215 7.76 -28.26 0.58
C TRP A 215 9.05 -28.97 1.03
N GLU A 216 9.35 -28.95 2.32
CA GLU A 216 10.51 -29.62 2.91
C GLU A 216 10.44 -31.15 2.64
N ARG A 217 9.31 -31.78 2.78
CA ARG A 217 9.09 -33.19 2.42
C ARG A 217 9.36 -33.44 0.95
N LYS A 218 8.80 -32.64 0.05
CA LYS A 218 9.03 -32.77 -1.40
C LYS A 218 10.50 -32.61 -1.76
N MET A 219 11.19 -31.71 -1.08
CA MET A 219 12.63 -31.54 -1.27
C MET A 219 13.39 -32.81 -0.88
N ILE A 220 13.08 -33.40 0.27
CA ILE A 220 13.70 -34.66 0.72
C ILE A 220 13.35 -35.80 -0.20
N GLU A 221 12.10 -35.95 -0.63
CA GLU A 221 11.67 -36.97 -1.60
C GLU A 221 12.48 -36.89 -2.91
N ASN A 222 12.79 -35.69 -3.38
CA ASN A 222 13.54 -35.49 -4.61
C ASN A 222 15.07 -35.64 -4.45
N THR A 223 15.61 -35.38 -3.26
CA THR A 223 17.06 -35.32 -3.02
C THR A 223 17.60 -36.48 -2.19
N GLY A 224 16.72 -37.27 -1.55
CA GLY A 224 17.09 -38.31 -0.59
C GLY A 224 17.89 -37.73 0.58
N ASP A 225 18.88 -38.50 1.04
CA ASP A 225 19.72 -38.15 2.18
C ASP A 225 20.81 -37.10 1.87
N ARG A 226 20.80 -36.51 0.68
CA ARG A 226 21.87 -35.57 0.23
C ARG A 226 22.11 -34.43 1.18
N TYR A 227 21.06 -33.93 1.83
CA TYR A 227 21.11 -32.78 2.75
C TYR A 227 20.91 -33.18 4.20
N ARG A 228 20.99 -34.46 4.51
CA ARG A 228 20.91 -34.95 5.88
C ARG A 228 22.10 -34.47 6.69
N VAL A 229 21.83 -33.86 7.86
CA VAL A 229 22.89 -33.54 8.80
C VAL A 229 23.40 -34.84 9.41
N ILE A 230 24.70 -35.05 9.30
CA ILE A 230 25.40 -36.17 9.95
C ILE A 230 25.86 -35.66 11.30
N GLU A 231 25.40 -36.30 12.38
CA GLU A 231 25.84 -36.02 13.74
C GLU A 231 27.24 -36.58 14.01
#